data_cbca518ba08afd5df19c63f312da766e
#
_entry.id   cbca518ba08afd5df19c63f312da766e
#
_cell.length_a   1.000
_cell.length_b   1.000
_cell.length_c   1.000
_cell.angle_alpha   90.00
_cell.angle_beta   90.00
_cell.angle_gamma   90.00
#
_symmetry.space_group_name_H-M   'P 1'
#
loop_
_entity.id
_entity.type
_entity.pdbx_description
1 polymer ?
#
loop_
_entity_poly.entity_id
_entity_poly.type
_entity_poly.pdbx_seq_one_letter_code
_entity_poly.pdbx_strand_id
1 'polypeptide(L)'
;MNILIYNSGGGLGDCIQLMNLLTSLKYKFSNSTIWYLGAHENHFDGKLNDYNIKLNNLNLETKYFGFRWKHLFSAKNKCKKLMNDKFDIIIDLQSKIRNTLILKRIPTKIFYSSTLNFIFCSKKSNYLDAKYNLKKIIKNLEKILITDIPSIKYDINNINKIYFDEALKLLPNNNYIGLSVTQGNEYRKKGWPIEKFINIAVQLSNQNKQPVFFIEKNNKELINKIKDKVENALFPETNSALSGPALVTALSTRLSKAISIDNGVMHMMGLANIPMIVLFGPTNSDKFA
;
A
#
# COMPACT_ATOMS: atom_id res chain seq x y z
N MET A 1 -0.31 23.53 -8.23
CA MET A 1 0.82 23.03 -7.42
C MET A 1 1.25 21.67 -7.95
N ASN A 2 2.56 21.48 -8.22
CA ASN A 2 3.13 20.20 -8.65
C ASN A 2 3.77 19.49 -7.46
N ILE A 3 3.21 18.35 -7.05
CA ILE A 3 3.65 17.54 -5.90
C ILE A 3 4.28 16.25 -6.43
N LEU A 4 5.55 15.97 -6.11
CA LEU A 4 6.18 14.69 -6.41
C LEU A 4 6.23 13.80 -5.17
N ILE A 5 5.67 12.61 -5.27
CA ILE A 5 5.79 11.55 -4.26
C ILE A 5 6.76 10.49 -4.77
N TYR A 6 7.85 10.29 -4.03
CA TYR A 6 8.85 9.30 -4.32
C TYR A 6 8.72 8.08 -3.41
N ASN A 7 8.42 6.93 -4.01
CA ASN A 7 8.28 5.64 -3.32
C ASN A 7 8.94 4.51 -4.14
N SER A 8 10.18 4.71 -4.55
CA SER A 8 10.88 3.83 -5.50
C SER A 8 11.19 2.42 -4.95
N GLY A 9 11.07 2.18 -3.67
CA GLY A 9 11.23 0.85 -3.06
C GLY A 9 9.93 0.23 -2.59
N GLY A 10 8.81 0.92 -2.79
CA GLY A 10 7.49 0.49 -2.32
C GLY A 10 6.93 -0.67 -3.14
N GLY A 11 6.43 -1.70 -2.43
CA GLY A 11 5.62 -2.75 -3.03
C GLY A 11 4.15 -2.37 -3.09
N LEU A 12 3.31 -3.30 -3.55
CA LEU A 12 1.86 -3.11 -3.67
C LEU A 12 1.22 -2.63 -2.36
N GLY A 13 1.55 -3.27 -1.23
CA GLY A 13 1.04 -2.89 0.09
C GLY A 13 1.45 -1.48 0.52
N ASP A 14 2.71 -1.08 0.25
CA ASP A 14 3.18 0.28 0.52
C ASP A 14 2.41 1.31 -0.33
N CYS A 15 2.03 0.99 -1.57
CA CYS A 15 1.20 1.85 -2.41
C CYS A 15 -0.23 1.98 -1.88
N ILE A 16 -0.84 0.89 -1.42
CA ILE A 16 -2.17 0.91 -0.81
C ILE A 16 -2.18 1.80 0.45
N GLN A 17 -1.17 1.71 1.29
CA GLN A 17 -1.03 2.61 2.44
C GLN A 17 -1.02 4.10 2.04
N LEU A 18 -0.42 4.45 0.90
CA LEU A 18 -0.35 5.84 0.44
C LEU A 18 -1.72 6.42 0.07
N MET A 19 -2.74 5.62 -0.18
CA MET A 19 -4.04 6.10 -0.68
C MET A 19 -4.64 7.19 0.22
N ASN A 20 -4.57 7.04 1.53
CA ASN A 20 -5.06 8.07 2.48
C ASN A 20 -4.25 9.37 2.40
N LEU A 21 -2.92 9.28 2.24
CA LEU A 21 -2.07 10.47 2.04
C LEU A 21 -2.41 11.16 0.71
N LEU A 22 -2.54 10.40 -0.37
CA LEU A 22 -2.90 10.91 -1.70
C LEU A 22 -4.25 11.61 -1.68
N THR A 23 -5.26 10.98 -1.06
CA THR A 23 -6.60 11.54 -0.92
C THR A 23 -6.57 12.84 -0.10
N SER A 24 -5.85 12.86 1.02
CA SER A 24 -5.68 14.03 1.87
C SER A 24 -5.01 15.20 1.14
N LEU A 25 -3.94 14.92 0.39
CA LEU A 25 -3.24 15.93 -0.41
C LEU A 25 -4.12 16.45 -1.55
N LYS A 26 -4.86 15.56 -2.24
CA LYS A 26 -5.76 15.96 -3.32
C LYS A 26 -6.94 16.79 -2.83
N TYR A 27 -7.48 16.42 -1.66
CA TYR A 27 -8.54 17.21 -1.01
C TYR A 27 -8.05 18.61 -0.65
N LYS A 28 -6.90 18.71 0.03
CA LYS A 28 -6.34 20.00 0.45
C LYS A 28 -5.91 20.87 -0.72
N PHE A 29 -5.31 20.27 -1.73
CA PHE A 29 -4.76 20.95 -2.90
C PHE A 29 -5.51 20.49 -4.17
N SER A 30 -6.82 20.78 -4.26
CA SER A 30 -7.70 20.29 -5.33
C SER A 30 -7.17 20.57 -6.75
N ASN A 31 -6.53 21.73 -6.95
CA ASN A 31 -5.92 22.13 -8.22
C ASN A 31 -4.45 21.68 -8.37
N SER A 32 -3.99 20.71 -7.55
CA SER A 32 -2.64 20.18 -7.66
C SER A 32 -2.55 19.04 -8.66
N THR A 33 -1.40 18.96 -9.29
CA THR A 33 -0.96 17.78 -10.04
C THR A 33 -0.07 16.95 -9.15
N ILE A 34 -0.50 15.73 -8.82
CA ILE A 34 0.30 14.80 -8.03
C ILE A 34 1.04 13.87 -8.99
N TRP A 35 2.35 13.88 -8.88
CA TRP A 35 3.27 13.03 -9.62
C TRP A 35 3.74 11.90 -8.72
N TYR A 36 3.80 10.69 -9.26
CA TYR A 36 4.31 9.52 -8.57
C TYR A 36 5.58 9.00 -9.25
N LEU A 37 6.60 8.72 -8.47
CA LEU A 37 7.85 8.09 -8.90
C LEU A 37 8.04 6.80 -8.13
N GLY A 38 7.61 5.70 -8.73
CA GLY A 38 7.70 4.35 -8.18
C GLY A 38 9.02 3.64 -8.48
N ALA A 39 9.08 2.34 -8.18
CA ALA A 39 10.25 1.49 -8.38
C ALA A 39 10.49 1.13 -9.86
N HIS A 40 9.81 0.11 -10.31
CA HIS A 40 9.89 -0.43 -11.67
C HIS A 40 8.54 -0.34 -12.36
N GLU A 41 7.49 -0.72 -11.65
CA GLU A 41 6.12 -0.62 -12.08
C GLU A 41 5.43 0.47 -11.28
N ASN A 42 4.64 1.28 -11.95
CA ASN A 42 3.69 2.13 -11.27
C ASN A 42 2.44 1.29 -10.95
N HIS A 43 2.30 0.87 -9.71
CA HIS A 43 1.16 0.07 -9.30
C HIS A 43 -0.18 0.80 -9.50
N PHE A 44 -0.20 2.14 -9.45
CA PHE A 44 -1.43 2.92 -9.67
C PHE A 44 -1.92 2.87 -11.12
N ASP A 45 -1.00 2.76 -12.09
CA ASP A 45 -1.34 2.58 -13.51
C ASP A 45 -1.51 1.09 -13.88
N GLY A 46 -1.15 0.18 -12.94
CA GLY A 46 -1.21 -1.27 -13.10
C GLY A 46 -2.24 -1.91 -12.17
N LYS A 47 -1.76 -2.71 -11.20
CA LYS A 47 -2.60 -3.52 -10.29
C LYS A 47 -3.59 -2.72 -9.43
N LEU A 48 -3.36 -1.42 -9.24
CA LEU A 48 -4.23 -0.53 -8.46
C LEU A 48 -5.04 0.43 -9.33
N ASN A 49 -5.06 0.23 -10.66
CA ASN A 49 -5.81 1.10 -11.56
C ASN A 49 -7.32 1.15 -11.21
N ASP A 50 -7.89 0.01 -10.79
CA ASP A 50 -9.30 -0.10 -10.41
C ASP A 50 -9.70 0.68 -9.14
N TYR A 51 -8.72 1.22 -8.41
CA TYR A 51 -8.98 2.11 -7.28
C TYR A 51 -9.22 3.57 -7.69
N ASN A 52 -9.14 3.89 -8.98
CA ASN A 52 -9.43 5.21 -9.55
C ASN A 52 -8.65 6.38 -8.91
N ILE A 53 -7.42 6.12 -8.45
CA ILE A 53 -6.52 7.16 -7.95
C ILE A 53 -5.74 7.73 -9.14
N LYS A 54 -6.14 8.91 -9.60
CA LYS A 54 -5.49 9.60 -10.73
C LYS A 54 -4.20 10.28 -10.29
N LEU A 55 -3.07 9.75 -10.75
CA LEU A 55 -1.72 10.30 -10.55
C LEU A 55 -1.02 10.45 -11.90
N ASN A 56 -0.12 11.43 -12.00
CA ASN A 56 0.79 11.51 -13.13
C ASN A 56 2.01 10.63 -12.85
N ASN A 57 2.35 9.74 -13.75
CA ASN A 57 3.55 8.93 -13.62
C ASN A 57 4.79 9.71 -14.07
N LEU A 58 5.76 9.92 -13.19
CA LEU A 58 7.06 10.46 -13.55
C LEU A 58 7.96 9.32 -14.03
N ASN A 59 7.86 8.98 -15.32
CA ASN A 59 8.72 7.96 -15.91
C ASN A 59 10.09 8.55 -16.28
N LEU A 60 11.09 8.29 -15.44
CA LEU A 60 12.49 8.69 -15.70
C LEU A 60 13.28 7.66 -16.54
N GLU A 61 12.61 6.70 -17.17
CA GLU A 61 13.25 5.62 -17.96
C GLU A 61 14.35 4.91 -17.18
N THR A 62 14.14 4.73 -15.88
CA THR A 62 15.15 4.18 -14.99
C THR A 62 14.49 3.33 -13.91
N LYS A 63 14.68 2.02 -14.00
CA LYS A 63 14.21 1.07 -12.98
C LYS A 63 14.86 1.37 -11.62
N TYR A 64 14.07 1.33 -10.54
CA TYR A 64 14.52 1.59 -9.18
C TYR A 64 15.33 2.89 -9.08
N PHE A 65 14.79 3.99 -9.64
CA PHE A 65 15.45 5.30 -9.58
C PHE A 65 15.80 5.63 -8.11
N GLY A 66 17.01 6.15 -7.92
CA GLY A 66 17.53 6.45 -6.58
C GLY A 66 18.37 5.33 -5.95
N PHE A 67 18.26 4.08 -6.44
CA PHE A 67 18.97 2.93 -5.84
C PHE A 67 20.41 2.74 -6.30
N ARG A 68 20.90 3.50 -7.29
CA ARG A 68 22.28 3.45 -7.76
C ARG A 68 22.88 4.85 -7.80
N TRP A 69 24.10 5.02 -7.34
CA TRP A 69 24.80 6.31 -7.31
C TRP A 69 24.90 6.99 -8.67
N LYS A 70 25.02 6.23 -9.76
CA LYS A 70 25.03 6.79 -11.12
C LYS A 70 23.78 7.64 -11.43
N HIS A 71 22.65 7.43 -10.75
CA HIS A 71 21.45 8.23 -10.93
C HIS A 71 21.63 9.69 -10.47
N LEU A 72 22.62 9.97 -9.60
CA LEU A 72 22.94 11.32 -9.13
C LEU A 72 23.29 12.26 -10.30
N PHE A 73 24.00 11.75 -11.29
CA PHE A 73 24.45 12.54 -12.44
C PHE A 73 23.35 12.73 -13.49
N SER A 74 22.44 11.79 -13.61
CA SER A 74 21.37 11.82 -14.62
C SER A 74 20.05 12.43 -14.13
N ALA A 75 19.81 12.51 -12.82
CA ALA A 75 18.52 12.90 -12.24
C ALA A 75 18.00 14.25 -12.74
N LYS A 76 18.85 15.29 -12.71
CA LYS A 76 18.49 16.64 -13.13
C LYS A 76 18.10 16.71 -14.61
N ASN A 77 18.91 16.09 -15.47
CA ASN A 77 18.72 16.15 -16.92
C ASN A 77 17.50 15.32 -17.34
N LYS A 78 17.30 14.14 -16.75
CA LYS A 78 16.11 13.31 -17.02
C LYS A 78 14.83 14.01 -16.61
N CYS A 79 14.81 14.65 -15.44
CA CYS A 79 13.65 15.40 -14.98
C CYS A 79 13.35 16.60 -15.89
N LYS A 80 14.37 17.38 -16.27
CA LYS A 80 14.21 18.53 -17.17
C LYS A 80 13.64 18.19 -18.54
N LYS A 81 13.94 17.00 -19.07
CA LYS A 81 13.37 16.54 -20.36
C LYS A 81 11.87 16.29 -20.30
N LEU A 82 11.35 15.95 -19.12
CA LEU A 82 9.94 15.57 -18.90
C LEU A 82 9.12 16.73 -18.36
N MET A 83 9.74 17.68 -17.67
CA MET A 83 9.08 18.82 -17.06
C MET A 83 9.93 20.09 -17.22
N ASN A 84 9.36 21.11 -17.81
CA ASN A 84 9.97 22.43 -17.90
C ASN A 84 9.98 23.18 -16.55
N ASP A 85 9.03 22.83 -15.67
CA ASP A 85 8.85 23.49 -14.38
C ASP A 85 9.48 22.73 -13.22
N LYS A 86 9.70 23.46 -12.11
CA LYS A 86 10.12 22.88 -10.84
C LYS A 86 8.90 22.30 -10.10
N PHE A 87 9.14 21.22 -9.34
CA PHE A 87 8.16 20.78 -8.37
C PHE A 87 7.98 21.82 -7.27
N ASP A 88 6.75 22.01 -6.80
CA ASP A 88 6.50 22.83 -5.61
C ASP A 88 6.96 22.10 -4.36
N ILE A 89 6.73 20.79 -4.29
CA ILE A 89 7.26 19.94 -3.22
C ILE A 89 7.65 18.54 -3.75
N ILE A 90 8.75 18.01 -3.22
CA ILE A 90 9.14 16.60 -3.32
C ILE A 90 9.00 15.96 -1.94
N ILE A 91 8.26 14.85 -1.86
CA ILE A 91 8.05 14.04 -0.67
C ILE A 91 8.81 12.72 -0.83
N ASP A 92 9.94 12.59 -0.12
CA ASP A 92 10.77 11.39 -0.10
C ASP A 92 10.28 10.41 0.97
N LEU A 93 9.62 9.35 0.55
CA LEU A 93 9.12 8.27 1.42
C LEU A 93 10.12 7.14 1.62
N GLN A 94 11.23 7.09 0.87
CA GLN A 94 12.28 6.09 1.06
C GLN A 94 13.21 6.42 2.21
N SER A 95 13.48 7.70 2.42
CA SER A 95 14.26 8.21 3.56
C SER A 95 15.61 7.50 3.75
N LYS A 96 16.30 7.20 2.64
CA LYS A 96 17.65 6.61 2.63
C LYS A 96 18.63 7.60 2.02
N ILE A 97 19.79 7.80 2.64
CA ILE A 97 20.80 8.83 2.28
C ILE A 97 21.02 8.91 0.77
N ARG A 98 21.36 7.79 0.13
CA ARG A 98 21.59 7.75 -1.32
C ARG A 98 20.37 8.22 -2.11
N ASN A 99 19.19 7.70 -1.81
CA ASN A 99 17.96 8.06 -2.52
C ASN A 99 17.67 9.55 -2.34
N THR A 100 17.75 10.05 -1.12
CA THR A 100 17.53 11.46 -0.77
C THR A 100 18.48 12.39 -1.52
N LEU A 101 19.79 12.08 -1.55
CA LEU A 101 20.79 12.89 -2.27
C LEU A 101 20.52 12.92 -3.78
N ILE A 102 20.09 11.79 -4.36
CA ILE A 102 19.73 11.72 -5.78
C ILE A 102 18.47 12.54 -6.06
N LEU A 103 17.44 12.43 -5.21
CA LEU A 103 16.21 13.21 -5.35
C LEU A 103 16.44 14.72 -5.22
N LYS A 104 17.35 15.15 -4.36
CA LYS A 104 17.73 16.57 -4.24
C LYS A 104 18.32 17.18 -5.52
N ARG A 105 18.70 16.37 -6.50
CA ARG A 105 19.09 16.84 -7.85
C ARG A 105 17.89 17.24 -8.72
N ILE A 106 16.68 16.82 -8.35
CA ILE A 106 15.46 17.18 -9.04
C ILE A 106 15.06 18.60 -8.59
N PRO A 107 14.80 19.54 -9.52
CA PRO A 107 14.42 20.90 -9.18
C PRO A 107 13.12 20.96 -8.37
N THR A 108 13.16 21.57 -7.20
CA THR A 108 11.98 21.74 -6.32
C THR A 108 12.10 23.01 -5.47
N LYS A 109 10.97 23.56 -5.03
CA LYS A 109 10.91 24.66 -4.07
C LYS A 109 11.02 24.15 -2.64
N ILE A 110 10.32 23.07 -2.33
CA ILE A 110 10.27 22.45 -1.00
C ILE A 110 10.67 20.98 -1.12
N PHE A 111 11.52 20.53 -0.21
CA PHE A 111 11.94 19.13 -0.12
C PHE A 111 11.66 18.59 1.27
N TYR A 112 10.96 17.46 1.36
CA TYR A 112 10.67 16.73 2.59
C TYR A 112 11.31 15.35 2.55
N SER A 113 12.08 14.99 3.57
CA SER A 113 12.62 13.65 3.80
C SER A 113 12.93 13.46 5.28
N SER A 114 12.60 12.30 5.86
CA SER A 114 12.99 11.96 7.24
C SER A 114 14.44 11.45 7.35
N THR A 115 15.21 11.45 6.27
CA THR A 115 16.61 11.03 6.25
C THR A 115 17.46 11.85 7.22
N LEU A 116 18.27 11.15 8.04
CA LEU A 116 19.16 11.76 9.03
C LEU A 116 18.44 12.81 9.88
N ASN A 117 17.32 12.42 10.46
CA ASN A 117 16.51 13.30 11.32
C ASN A 117 16.16 14.64 10.64
N PHE A 118 15.65 14.56 9.41
CA PHE A 118 15.13 15.68 8.61
C PHE A 118 16.15 16.73 8.18
N ILE A 119 17.46 16.45 8.26
CA ILE A 119 18.52 17.41 7.88
C ILE A 119 18.40 17.91 6.43
N PHE A 120 17.78 17.13 5.55
CA PHE A 120 17.58 17.47 4.14
C PHE A 120 16.31 18.24 3.84
N CYS A 121 15.42 18.43 4.82
CA CYS A 121 14.23 19.25 4.64
C CYS A 121 14.55 20.71 4.32
N SER A 122 13.75 21.33 3.45
CA SER A 122 13.94 22.74 3.06
C SER A 122 13.71 23.74 4.20
N LYS A 123 12.92 23.36 5.21
CA LYS A 123 12.69 24.17 6.40
C LYS A 123 13.03 23.35 7.64
N LYS A 124 13.64 23.99 8.63
CA LYS A 124 13.83 23.40 9.96
C LYS A 124 12.53 23.48 10.75
N SER A 125 12.16 22.42 11.43
CA SER A 125 11.00 22.36 12.33
C SER A 125 11.14 21.17 13.28
N ASN A 126 10.38 21.15 14.35
CA ASN A 126 10.29 20.00 15.26
C ASN A 126 9.44 18.90 14.61
N TYR A 127 10.01 18.18 13.65
CA TYR A 127 9.35 17.09 12.96
C TYR A 127 9.17 15.88 13.86
N LEU A 128 8.06 15.15 13.65
CA LEU A 128 7.81 13.87 14.31
C LEU A 128 8.64 12.77 13.64
N ASP A 129 9.20 11.84 14.41
CA ASP A 129 9.81 10.63 13.86
C ASP A 129 8.74 9.79 13.15
N ALA A 130 8.68 9.93 11.84
CA ALA A 130 7.61 9.38 11.04
C ALA A 130 7.85 7.93 10.63
N LYS A 131 9.10 7.50 10.42
CA LYS A 131 9.53 6.13 10.01
C LYS A 131 8.47 5.35 9.21
N TYR A 132 7.92 5.93 8.15
CA TYR A 132 6.83 5.39 7.32
C TYR A 132 5.41 5.48 7.92
N ASN A 133 5.22 6.00 9.11
CA ASN A 133 3.88 6.25 9.65
C ASN A 133 3.23 7.46 8.94
N LEU A 134 2.20 7.18 8.14
CA LEU A 134 1.61 8.21 7.27
C LEU A 134 0.91 9.33 8.04
N LYS A 135 0.33 9.06 9.20
CA LYS A 135 -0.28 10.09 10.05
C LYS A 135 0.79 11.09 10.51
N LYS A 136 1.96 10.59 10.94
CA LYS A 136 3.10 11.44 11.31
C LYS A 136 3.68 12.19 10.11
N ILE A 137 3.71 11.54 8.92
CA ILE A 137 4.13 12.20 7.67
C ILE A 137 3.21 13.38 7.36
N ILE A 138 1.88 13.21 7.42
CA ILE A 138 0.91 14.31 7.21
C ILE A 138 1.21 15.46 8.18
N LYS A 139 1.37 15.18 9.47
CA LYS A 139 1.71 16.21 10.48
C LYS A 139 3.03 16.93 10.17
N ASN A 140 4.02 16.23 9.65
CA ASN A 140 5.27 16.85 9.21
C ASN A 140 5.09 17.70 7.94
N LEU A 141 4.24 17.27 7.03
CA LEU A 141 3.89 18.04 5.82
C LEU A 141 3.14 19.32 6.18
N GLU A 142 2.26 19.30 7.17
CA GLU A 142 1.61 20.50 7.71
C GLU A 142 2.63 21.53 8.19
N LYS A 143 3.66 21.08 8.92
CA LYS A 143 4.73 21.95 9.43
C LYS A 143 5.58 22.56 8.30
N ILE A 144 5.98 21.77 7.31
CA ILE A 144 6.84 22.28 6.23
C ILE A 144 6.08 23.17 5.25
N LEU A 145 4.80 22.90 5.01
CA LEU A 145 3.92 23.65 4.11
C LEU A 145 3.23 24.84 4.82
N ILE A 146 3.26 24.88 6.16
CA ILE A 146 2.58 25.88 6.99
C ILE A 146 1.09 25.94 6.65
N THR A 147 0.44 24.78 6.66
CA THR A 147 -0.98 24.65 6.36
C THR A 147 -1.51 23.34 6.93
N ASP A 148 -2.75 23.33 7.41
CA ASP A 148 -3.40 22.11 7.85
C ASP A 148 -3.75 21.22 6.66
N ILE A 149 -3.54 19.90 6.83
CA ILE A 149 -3.89 18.88 5.85
C ILE A 149 -4.88 17.91 6.52
N PRO A 150 -6.16 17.93 6.14
CA PRO A 150 -7.14 17.05 6.76
C PRO A 150 -6.82 15.59 6.47
N SER A 151 -6.96 14.74 7.48
CA SER A 151 -6.77 13.29 7.33
C SER A 151 -8.01 12.69 6.69
N ILE A 152 -8.00 12.53 5.39
CA ILE A 152 -9.11 11.95 4.61
C ILE A 152 -8.78 10.50 4.30
N LYS A 153 -9.69 9.59 4.66
CA LYS A 153 -9.58 8.19 4.28
C LYS A 153 -9.93 8.02 2.80
N TYR A 154 -9.25 7.10 2.15
CA TYR A 154 -9.65 6.68 0.81
C TYR A 154 -11.04 6.03 0.88
N ASP A 155 -11.93 6.47 0.00
CA ASP A 155 -13.27 5.90 -0.12
C ASP A 155 -13.24 4.69 -1.05
N ILE A 156 -13.49 3.50 -0.50
CA ILE A 156 -13.51 2.25 -1.27
C ILE A 156 -14.61 2.20 -2.33
N ASN A 157 -15.67 3.04 -2.22
CA ASN A 157 -16.70 3.17 -3.23
C ASN A 157 -16.17 3.75 -4.56
N ASN A 158 -14.95 4.29 -4.59
CA ASN A 158 -14.25 4.62 -5.83
C ASN A 158 -13.83 3.38 -6.63
N ILE A 159 -13.77 2.20 -6.03
CA ILE A 159 -13.53 0.94 -6.73
C ILE A 159 -14.76 0.61 -7.58
N ASN A 160 -14.56 0.08 -8.79
CA ASN A 160 -15.65 -0.27 -9.67
C ASN A 160 -16.62 -1.26 -8.99
N LYS A 161 -17.91 -0.94 -9.07
CA LYS A 161 -19.00 -1.70 -8.44
C LYS A 161 -19.00 -3.20 -8.79
N ILE A 162 -18.53 -3.56 -9.99
CA ILE A 162 -18.43 -4.96 -10.43
C ILE A 162 -17.69 -5.87 -9.44
N TYR A 163 -16.70 -5.33 -8.73
CA TYR A 163 -15.95 -6.08 -7.71
C TYR A 163 -16.79 -6.36 -6.46
N PHE A 164 -17.64 -5.41 -6.05
CA PHE A 164 -18.53 -5.59 -4.90
C PHE A 164 -19.69 -6.52 -5.23
N ASP A 165 -20.24 -6.44 -6.44
CA ASP A 165 -21.29 -7.35 -6.93
C ASP A 165 -20.75 -8.79 -6.99
N GLU A 166 -19.53 -8.99 -7.47
CA GLU A 166 -18.86 -10.30 -7.47
C GLU A 166 -18.55 -10.78 -6.04
N ALA A 167 -18.09 -9.90 -5.15
CA ALA A 167 -17.85 -10.25 -3.75
C ALA A 167 -19.13 -10.68 -3.03
N LEU A 168 -20.27 -10.03 -3.29
CA LEU A 168 -21.56 -10.41 -2.76
C LEU A 168 -22.02 -11.77 -3.27
N LYS A 169 -21.78 -12.08 -4.55
CA LYS A 169 -22.08 -13.38 -5.15
C LYS A 169 -21.23 -14.51 -4.54
N LEU A 170 -19.93 -14.26 -4.33
CA LEU A 170 -19.00 -15.26 -3.80
C LEU A 170 -19.15 -15.47 -2.28
N LEU A 171 -19.50 -14.42 -1.56
CA LEU A 171 -19.68 -14.39 -0.11
C LEU A 171 -21.02 -13.73 0.27
N PRO A 172 -22.15 -14.41 0.04
CA PRO A 172 -23.50 -13.82 0.22
C PRO A 172 -23.89 -13.60 1.69
N ASN A 173 -23.31 -14.35 2.63
CA ASN A 173 -23.61 -14.29 4.05
C ASN A 173 -22.74 -13.29 4.83
N ASN A 174 -22.84 -13.25 6.16
CA ASN A 174 -22.14 -12.30 7.02
C ASN A 174 -21.23 -12.94 8.09
N ASN A 175 -21.05 -14.28 8.05
CA ASN A 175 -20.36 -15.00 9.12
C ASN A 175 -18.94 -15.43 8.75
N TYR A 176 -18.30 -14.66 7.89
CA TYR A 176 -16.99 -14.96 7.32
C TYR A 176 -15.84 -14.45 8.18
N ILE A 177 -14.82 -15.29 8.38
CA ILE A 177 -13.55 -14.91 9.00
C ILE A 177 -12.46 -15.04 7.96
N GLY A 178 -11.82 -13.91 7.59
CA GLY A 178 -10.76 -13.87 6.61
C GLY A 178 -9.43 -14.37 7.17
N LEU A 179 -8.73 -15.19 6.38
CA LEU A 179 -7.41 -15.72 6.71
C LEU A 179 -6.44 -15.41 5.56
N SER A 180 -5.49 -14.50 5.79
CA SER A 180 -4.45 -14.17 4.82
C SER A 180 -3.13 -14.82 5.23
N VAL A 181 -2.74 -15.88 4.53
CA VAL A 181 -1.72 -16.83 4.95
C VAL A 181 -0.43 -16.79 4.12
N THR A 182 -0.48 -16.20 2.90
CA THR A 182 0.64 -16.18 1.96
C THR A 182 1.47 -14.92 2.08
N GLN A 183 2.80 -15.06 1.95
CA GLN A 183 3.73 -13.93 1.87
C GLN A 183 4.23 -13.78 0.42
N GLY A 184 4.30 -12.52 -0.06
CA GLY A 184 4.73 -12.25 -1.43
C GLY A 184 6.24 -12.41 -1.68
N ASN A 185 7.05 -12.52 -0.62
CA ASN A 185 8.49 -12.70 -0.71
C ASN A 185 9.00 -13.53 0.49
N GLU A 186 9.38 -14.76 0.22
CA GLU A 186 9.81 -15.75 1.23
C GLU A 186 11.06 -15.31 2.01
N TYR A 187 11.99 -14.60 1.40
CA TYR A 187 13.19 -14.09 2.05
C TYR A 187 12.90 -13.17 3.25
N ARG A 188 11.71 -12.59 3.31
CA ARG A 188 11.32 -11.69 4.41
C ARG A 188 10.93 -12.42 5.69
N LYS A 189 10.77 -13.75 5.66
CA LYS A 189 10.43 -14.60 6.83
C LYS A 189 9.25 -14.07 7.65
N LYS A 190 8.19 -13.61 6.98
CA LYS A 190 6.98 -13.09 7.60
C LYS A 190 5.88 -14.12 7.76
N GLY A 191 6.08 -15.30 7.20
CA GLY A 191 5.10 -16.38 7.24
C GLY A 191 4.89 -16.91 8.66
N TRP A 192 3.66 -17.27 8.97
CA TRP A 192 3.30 -18.06 10.12
C TRP A 192 2.98 -19.49 9.66
N PRO A 193 3.32 -20.55 10.44
CA PRO A 193 3.10 -21.93 9.98
C PRO A 193 1.66 -22.18 9.56
N ILE A 194 1.47 -22.76 8.37
CA ILE A 194 0.15 -22.96 7.78
C ILE A 194 -0.72 -23.91 8.63
N GLU A 195 -0.10 -24.86 9.33
CA GLU A 195 -0.79 -25.77 10.24
C GLU A 195 -1.52 -25.04 11.36
N LYS A 196 -0.96 -23.92 11.83
CA LYS A 196 -1.61 -23.10 12.86
C LYS A 196 -2.83 -22.37 12.31
N PHE A 197 -2.77 -21.87 11.06
CA PHE A 197 -3.95 -21.31 10.39
C PHE A 197 -5.04 -22.36 10.15
N ILE A 198 -4.65 -23.56 9.75
CA ILE A 198 -5.58 -24.69 9.58
C ILE A 198 -6.26 -25.02 10.91
N ASN A 199 -5.51 -25.11 12.01
CA ASN A 199 -6.07 -25.38 13.33
C ASN A 199 -7.06 -24.28 13.77
N ILE A 200 -6.75 -23.01 13.51
CA ILE A 200 -7.69 -21.91 13.77
C ILE A 200 -8.94 -22.07 12.90
N ALA A 201 -8.79 -22.39 11.61
CA ALA A 201 -9.92 -22.56 10.69
C ALA A 201 -10.86 -23.69 11.14
N VAL A 202 -10.30 -24.83 11.60
CA VAL A 202 -11.08 -25.94 12.19
C VAL A 202 -11.86 -25.48 13.43
N GLN A 203 -11.21 -24.73 14.34
CA GLN A 203 -11.89 -24.19 15.52
C GLN A 203 -12.99 -23.20 15.15
N LEU A 204 -12.77 -22.35 14.14
CA LEU A 204 -13.80 -21.43 13.64
C LEU A 204 -14.98 -22.20 13.05
N SER A 205 -14.73 -23.27 12.28
CA SER A 205 -15.77 -24.14 11.73
C SER A 205 -16.63 -24.79 12.82
N ASN A 206 -15.99 -25.27 13.88
CA ASN A 206 -16.68 -25.84 15.05
C ASN A 206 -17.55 -24.82 15.80
N GLN A 207 -17.28 -23.51 15.62
CA GLN A 207 -18.06 -22.40 16.16
C GLN A 207 -19.09 -21.85 15.17
N ASN A 208 -19.42 -22.58 14.12
CA ASN A 208 -20.33 -22.14 13.04
C ASN A 208 -19.87 -20.84 12.35
N LYS A 209 -18.55 -20.57 12.32
CA LYS A 209 -17.93 -19.52 11.52
C LYS A 209 -17.41 -20.09 10.22
N GLN A 210 -17.44 -19.28 9.16
CA GLN A 210 -17.02 -19.70 7.83
C GLN A 210 -15.61 -19.16 7.55
N PRO A 211 -14.57 -20.02 7.54
CA PRO A 211 -13.22 -19.57 7.20
C PRO A 211 -13.08 -19.27 5.70
N VAL A 212 -12.52 -18.11 5.38
CA VAL A 212 -12.28 -17.63 4.02
C VAL A 212 -10.78 -17.38 3.84
N PHE A 213 -10.14 -18.16 2.99
CA PHE A 213 -8.71 -18.05 2.72
C PHE A 213 -8.43 -17.18 1.50
N PHE A 214 -7.56 -16.19 1.67
CA PHE A 214 -7.05 -15.35 0.59
C PHE A 214 -5.75 -15.96 0.07
N ILE A 215 -5.86 -16.68 -1.03
CA ILE A 215 -4.78 -17.43 -1.67
C ILE A 215 -4.93 -17.28 -3.18
N GLU A 216 -3.84 -16.92 -3.85
CA GLU A 216 -3.82 -16.80 -5.30
C GLU A 216 -4.20 -18.12 -6.00
N LYS A 217 -4.97 -18.06 -7.10
CA LYS A 217 -5.51 -19.21 -7.86
C LYS A 217 -4.46 -20.23 -8.28
N ASN A 218 -3.23 -19.79 -8.53
CA ASN A 218 -2.13 -20.64 -8.96
C ASN A 218 -1.53 -21.50 -7.86
N ASN A 219 -1.79 -21.18 -6.59
CA ASN A 219 -1.26 -21.94 -5.45
C ASN A 219 -2.16 -23.14 -5.08
N LYS A 220 -2.34 -24.04 -6.05
CA LYS A 220 -3.24 -25.20 -5.92
C LYS A 220 -2.83 -26.16 -4.81
N GLU A 221 -1.53 -26.34 -4.59
CA GLU A 221 -1.00 -27.23 -3.56
C GLU A 221 -1.46 -26.78 -2.16
N LEU A 222 -1.31 -25.49 -1.85
CA LEU A 222 -1.74 -24.94 -0.58
C LEU A 222 -3.26 -25.00 -0.40
N ILE A 223 -4.01 -24.73 -1.47
CA ILE A 223 -5.48 -24.80 -1.47
C ILE A 223 -5.93 -26.22 -1.15
N ASN A 224 -5.37 -27.24 -1.81
CA ASN A 224 -5.72 -28.64 -1.58
C ASN A 224 -5.35 -29.06 -0.15
N LYS A 225 -4.15 -28.73 0.32
CA LYS A 225 -3.71 -29.01 1.69
C LYS A 225 -4.68 -28.47 2.75
N ILE A 226 -5.29 -27.30 2.51
CA ILE A 226 -6.27 -26.71 3.44
C ILE A 226 -7.61 -27.40 3.30
N LYS A 227 -8.09 -27.65 2.08
CA LYS A 227 -9.37 -28.34 1.80
C LYS A 227 -9.44 -29.72 2.45
N ASP A 228 -8.34 -30.47 2.42
CA ASP A 228 -8.26 -31.81 3.01
C ASP A 228 -8.48 -31.81 4.53
N LYS A 229 -8.31 -30.65 5.19
CA LYS A 229 -8.40 -30.53 6.67
C LYS A 229 -9.54 -29.63 7.13
N VAL A 230 -10.06 -28.76 6.28
CA VAL A 230 -11.08 -27.78 6.57
C VAL A 230 -12.12 -27.83 5.46
N GLU A 231 -13.08 -28.76 5.59
CA GLU A 231 -14.07 -29.06 4.55
C GLU A 231 -14.88 -27.82 4.11
N ASN A 232 -15.27 -26.97 5.06
CA ASN A 232 -16.04 -25.78 4.78
C ASN A 232 -15.20 -24.52 4.45
N ALA A 233 -13.88 -24.65 4.21
CA ALA A 233 -13.05 -23.52 3.84
C ALA A 233 -13.42 -22.94 2.47
N LEU A 234 -13.54 -21.63 2.38
CA LEU A 234 -13.81 -20.92 1.14
C LEU A 234 -12.56 -20.27 0.56
N PHE A 235 -12.46 -20.31 -0.77
CA PHE A 235 -11.39 -19.75 -1.58
C PHE A 235 -11.99 -18.88 -2.69
N PRO A 236 -12.54 -17.70 -2.36
CA PRO A 236 -13.35 -16.93 -3.32
C PRO A 236 -12.59 -16.51 -4.57
N GLU A 237 -11.30 -16.22 -4.46
CA GLU A 237 -10.47 -15.84 -5.62
C GLU A 237 -10.39 -16.96 -6.67
N THR A 238 -10.52 -18.24 -6.28
CA THR A 238 -10.47 -19.36 -7.25
C THR A 238 -11.73 -19.45 -8.10
N ASN A 239 -12.85 -18.98 -7.60
CA ASN A 239 -14.18 -19.10 -8.20
C ASN A 239 -14.62 -17.83 -8.96
N SER A 240 -13.79 -16.81 -8.99
CA SER A 240 -14.10 -15.54 -9.67
C SER A 240 -13.44 -15.46 -11.05
N ALA A 241 -14.12 -14.85 -12.02
CA ALA A 241 -13.51 -14.41 -13.27
C ALA A 241 -12.65 -13.15 -13.08
N LEU A 242 -12.98 -12.33 -12.07
CA LEU A 242 -12.19 -11.17 -11.68
C LEU A 242 -10.99 -11.58 -10.83
N SER A 243 -9.99 -10.71 -10.75
CA SER A 243 -8.78 -10.95 -9.96
C SER A 243 -8.15 -9.63 -9.52
N GLY A 244 -7.17 -9.72 -8.63
CA GLY A 244 -6.35 -8.58 -8.22
C GLY A 244 -6.82 -7.87 -6.95
N PRO A 245 -6.13 -6.77 -6.58
CA PRO A 245 -6.33 -6.08 -5.31
C PRO A 245 -7.74 -5.55 -5.08
N ALA A 246 -8.41 -5.07 -6.14
CA ALA A 246 -9.77 -4.55 -6.04
C ALA A 246 -10.78 -5.63 -5.62
N LEU A 247 -10.65 -6.86 -6.19
CA LEU A 247 -11.47 -7.99 -5.77
C LEU A 247 -11.22 -8.34 -4.30
N VAL A 248 -9.94 -8.44 -3.89
CA VAL A 248 -9.57 -8.76 -2.50
C VAL A 248 -10.14 -7.71 -1.53
N THR A 249 -10.06 -6.42 -1.88
CA THR A 249 -10.66 -5.35 -1.05
C THR A 249 -12.18 -5.48 -0.98
N ALA A 250 -12.85 -5.74 -2.11
CA ALA A 250 -14.30 -5.94 -2.13
C ALA A 250 -14.73 -7.18 -1.33
N LEU A 251 -14.05 -8.32 -1.49
CA LEU A 251 -14.27 -9.52 -0.68
C LEU A 251 -14.09 -9.25 0.81
N SER A 252 -13.11 -8.40 1.16
CA SER A 252 -12.84 -8.04 2.56
C SER A 252 -14.02 -7.31 3.20
N THR A 253 -14.84 -6.57 2.45
CA THR A 253 -16.06 -5.92 2.99
C THR A 253 -17.14 -6.92 3.44
N ARG A 254 -17.04 -8.19 3.01
CA ARG A 254 -17.96 -9.26 3.38
C ARG A 254 -17.53 -10.01 4.64
N LEU A 255 -16.36 -9.69 5.20
CA LEU A 255 -15.80 -10.35 6.37
C LEU A 255 -16.28 -9.66 7.65
N SER A 256 -16.58 -10.45 8.69
CA SER A 256 -16.82 -9.92 10.03
C SER A 256 -15.52 -9.60 10.76
N LYS A 257 -14.47 -10.38 10.55
CA LYS A 257 -13.12 -10.22 11.12
C LYS A 257 -12.09 -10.88 10.23
N ALA A 258 -10.80 -10.59 10.46
CA ALA A 258 -9.72 -11.28 9.76
C ALA A 258 -8.51 -11.56 10.67
N ILE A 259 -7.71 -12.54 10.26
CA ILE A 259 -6.36 -12.79 10.77
C ILE A 259 -5.42 -12.77 9.56
N SER A 260 -4.40 -11.95 9.61
CA SER A 260 -3.45 -11.79 8.52
C SER A 260 -2.02 -11.77 9.01
N ILE A 261 -1.09 -12.27 8.19
CA ILE A 261 0.32 -11.91 8.34
C ILE A 261 0.56 -10.53 7.72
N ASP A 262 1.74 -9.94 7.99
CA ASP A 262 2.16 -8.66 7.37
C ASP A 262 2.45 -8.83 5.87
N ASN A 263 1.43 -8.63 5.04
CA ASN A 263 1.47 -8.76 3.57
C ASN A 263 0.59 -7.71 2.86
N GLY A 264 0.50 -7.79 1.53
CA GLY A 264 -0.33 -6.88 0.73
C GLY A 264 -1.83 -7.00 1.02
N VAL A 265 -2.34 -8.21 1.28
CA VAL A 265 -3.76 -8.47 1.58
C VAL A 265 -4.19 -7.80 2.88
N MET A 266 -3.32 -7.77 3.90
CA MET A 266 -3.55 -7.02 5.14
C MET A 266 -3.94 -5.56 4.87
N HIS A 267 -3.24 -4.90 3.95
CA HIS A 267 -3.54 -3.51 3.60
C HIS A 267 -4.87 -3.35 2.85
N MET A 268 -5.23 -4.32 2.00
CA MET A 268 -6.53 -4.35 1.32
C MET A 268 -7.67 -4.53 2.33
N MET A 269 -7.51 -5.45 3.28
CA MET A 269 -8.45 -5.64 4.41
C MET A 269 -8.54 -4.38 5.27
N GLY A 270 -7.42 -3.68 5.47
CA GLY A 270 -7.38 -2.40 6.19
C GLY A 270 -8.19 -1.29 5.50
N LEU A 271 -8.21 -1.24 4.17
CA LEU A 271 -9.07 -0.32 3.42
C LEU A 271 -10.56 -0.63 3.62
N ALA A 272 -10.93 -1.91 3.71
CA ALA A 272 -12.30 -2.33 3.99
C ALA A 272 -12.72 -2.05 5.45
N ASN A 273 -11.80 -1.57 6.29
CA ASN A 273 -12.04 -1.16 7.69
C ASN A 273 -12.63 -2.28 8.57
N ILE A 274 -12.26 -3.54 8.32
CA ILE A 274 -12.70 -4.67 9.14
C ILE A 274 -11.80 -4.87 10.37
N PRO A 275 -12.33 -5.35 11.50
CA PRO A 275 -11.53 -5.74 12.65
C PRO A 275 -10.53 -6.85 12.28
N MET A 276 -9.25 -6.67 12.57
CA MET A 276 -8.22 -7.59 12.12
C MET A 276 -7.13 -7.81 13.17
N ILE A 277 -6.70 -9.07 13.34
CA ILE A 277 -5.48 -9.44 14.05
C ILE A 277 -4.36 -9.58 13.02
N VAL A 278 -3.28 -8.84 13.20
CA VAL A 278 -2.11 -8.93 12.32
C VAL A 278 -0.93 -9.56 13.05
N LEU A 279 -0.40 -10.61 12.45
CA LEU A 279 0.76 -11.33 12.94
C LEU A 279 2.02 -10.73 12.29
N PHE A 280 2.75 -9.94 13.08
CA PHE A 280 4.01 -9.35 12.64
C PHE A 280 5.17 -10.30 12.95
N GLY A 281 6.03 -10.50 11.96
CA GLY A 281 7.32 -11.16 12.11
C GLY A 281 8.42 -10.12 12.44
N PRO A 282 9.46 -10.02 11.61
CA PRO A 282 10.56 -9.07 11.84
C PRO A 282 10.20 -7.60 11.58
N THR A 283 8.99 -7.29 11.11
CA THR A 283 8.55 -5.93 10.83
C THR A 283 7.99 -5.26 12.08
N ASN A 284 8.37 -4.01 12.33
CA ASN A 284 7.81 -3.23 13.44
C ASN A 284 6.35 -2.86 13.16
N SER A 285 5.45 -3.23 14.08
CA SER A 285 4.01 -2.94 14.03
C SER A 285 3.70 -1.44 14.03
N ASP A 286 4.51 -0.60 14.69
CA ASP A 286 4.30 0.86 14.77
C ASP A 286 4.30 1.57 13.40
N LYS A 287 4.82 0.86 12.37
CA LYS A 287 4.76 1.33 10.99
C LYS A 287 3.31 1.42 10.48
N PHE A 288 2.41 0.59 11.01
CA PHE A 288 1.05 0.37 10.50
C PHE A 288 -0.05 0.80 11.48
N ALA A 289 0.33 1.25 12.67
CA ALA A 289 -0.59 1.71 13.72
C ALA A 289 -1.26 3.07 13.42
#